data_9c9a0fce88f6fd1eb664d264d5b025ee
#
_entry.id   9c9a0fce88f6fd1eb664d264d5b025ee
#
_cell.length_a   1.000
_cell.length_b   1.000
_cell.length_c   1.000
_cell.angle_alpha   90.00
_cell.angle_beta   90.00
_cell.angle_gamma   90.00
#
_symmetry.space_group_name_H-M   'P 1'
#
loop_
_entity.id
_entity.type
_entity.pdbx_description
1 polymer ?
#
loop_
_entity_poly.entity_id
_entity_poly.type
_entity_poly.pdbx_seq_one_letter_code
_entity_poly.pdbx_strand_id
1 'polypeptide(L)' 'MNNKDKNKISHLLKNGESVYVFYWEDDIVVRYQYVNKELMCYPKGKWRKPKEFKFNENTYAQDALELGELITKEEYERF' A
#
# COMPACT_ATOMS: atom_id res chain seq x y z
N MET A 1 -2.60 -1.65 12.22
CA MET A 1 -3.89 -1.55 11.49
C MET A 1 -4.92 -2.44 12.20
N ASN A 2 -6.14 -1.95 12.39
CA ASN A 2 -7.16 -2.70 13.08
C ASN A 2 -7.84 -3.73 12.17
N ASN A 3 -8.64 -4.64 12.76
CA ASN A 3 -9.29 -5.71 12.00
C ASN A 3 -10.28 -5.19 10.97
N LYS A 4 -10.96 -4.10 11.26
CA LYS A 4 -11.93 -3.50 10.34
C LYS A 4 -11.24 -3.02 9.06
N ASP A 5 -10.09 -2.36 9.20
CA ASP A 5 -9.32 -1.88 8.05
C ASP A 5 -8.71 -3.06 7.27
N LYS A 6 -8.26 -4.10 7.97
CA LYS A 6 -7.74 -5.30 7.30
C LYS A 6 -8.80 -5.97 6.44
N ASN A 7 -10.04 -6.05 6.93
CA ASN A 7 -11.14 -6.61 6.18
C ASN A 7 -11.48 -5.77 4.95
N LYS A 8 -11.48 -4.45 5.10
CA LYS A 8 -11.73 -3.52 4.01
C LYS A 8 -10.64 -3.65 2.93
N ILE A 9 -9.38 -3.72 3.33
CA ILE A 9 -8.25 -3.88 2.42
C ILE A 9 -8.39 -5.17 1.62
N SER A 10 -8.66 -6.28 2.29
CA SER A 10 -8.83 -7.57 1.64
C SER A 10 -9.95 -7.53 0.60
N HIS A 11 -11.07 -6.91 0.95
CA HIS A 11 -12.22 -6.77 0.05
C HIS A 11 -11.88 -5.94 -1.19
N LEU A 12 -11.22 -4.80 -1.01
CA LEU A 12 -10.82 -3.93 -2.11
C LEU A 12 -9.85 -4.64 -3.06
N LEU A 13 -8.85 -5.30 -2.51
CA LEU A 13 -7.87 -6.03 -3.31
C LEU A 13 -8.51 -7.16 -4.12
N LYS A 14 -9.44 -7.89 -3.53
CA LYS A 14 -10.17 -8.97 -4.23
C LYS A 14 -10.98 -8.43 -5.41
N ASN A 15 -11.46 -7.20 -5.31
CA ASN A 15 -12.22 -6.55 -6.37
C ASN A 15 -11.34 -5.91 -7.44
N GLY A 16 -10.02 -6.07 -7.35
CA GLY A 16 -9.09 -5.48 -8.31
C GLY A 16 -8.82 -4.00 -8.08
N GLU A 17 -9.22 -3.47 -6.93
CA GLU A 17 -9.04 -2.06 -6.60
C GLU A 17 -7.70 -1.83 -5.90
N SER A 18 -7.21 -0.59 -5.98
CA SER A 18 -6.00 -0.19 -5.29
C SER A 18 -6.28 0.15 -3.84
N VAL A 19 -5.32 -0.13 -2.99
CA VAL A 19 -5.34 0.23 -1.57
C VAL A 19 -4.13 1.11 -1.29
N TYR A 20 -4.32 2.15 -0.50
CA TYR A 20 -3.28 3.13 -0.18
C TYR A 20 -3.04 3.17 1.31
N VAL A 21 -1.76 3.14 1.71
CA VAL A 21 -1.38 3.09 3.13
C VAL A 21 -0.25 4.07 3.39
N PHE A 22 -0.32 4.77 4.52
CA PHE A 22 0.77 5.59 5.02
C PHE A 22 1.49 4.83 6.14
N TYR A 23 2.81 4.73 6.03
CA TYR A 23 3.64 4.12 7.06
C TYR A 23 4.58 5.17 7.63
N TRP A 24 4.21 5.68 8.79
CA TRP A 24 4.88 6.82 9.43
C TRP A 24 6.31 6.51 9.88
N GLU A 25 6.61 5.27 10.24
CA GLU A 25 7.97 4.90 10.69
C GLU A 25 9.01 5.14 9.60
N ASP A 26 8.68 4.83 8.37
CA ASP A 26 9.59 5.00 7.24
C ASP A 26 9.27 6.24 6.41
N ASP A 27 8.24 6.99 6.80
CA ASP A 27 7.78 8.19 6.11
C ASP A 27 7.52 7.92 4.63
N ILE A 28 6.75 6.88 4.36
CA ILE A 28 6.37 6.46 3.00
C ILE A 28 4.88 6.23 2.90
N VAL A 29 4.39 6.32 1.67
CA VAL A 29 3.05 5.85 1.31
C VAL A 29 3.19 4.74 0.29
N VAL A 30 2.29 3.78 0.30
CA VAL A 30 2.37 2.62 -0.59
C VAL A 30 0.99 2.37 -1.20
N ARG A 31 0.97 2.14 -2.50
CA ARG A 31 -0.23 1.65 -3.20
C ARG A 31 -0.07 0.16 -3.44
N TYR A 32 -1.14 -0.58 -3.23
CA TYR A 32 -1.17 -2.02 -3.46
C TYR A 32 -2.26 -2.36 -4.46
N GLN A 33 -1.99 -3.31 -5.33
CA GLN A 33 -2.99 -3.78 -6.31
C GLN A 33 -2.57 -5.14 -6.85
N TYR A 34 -3.55 -6.01 -7.11
CA TYR A 34 -3.28 -7.25 -7.83
C TYR A 34 -3.16 -6.95 -9.32
N VAL A 35 -2.07 -7.41 -9.91
CA VAL A 35 -1.81 -7.32 -11.34
C VAL A 35 -1.47 -8.72 -11.83
N ASN A 36 -2.28 -9.26 -12.73
CA ASN A 36 -2.08 -10.61 -13.25
C ASN A 36 -1.97 -11.67 -12.14
N LYS A 37 -2.86 -11.58 -11.15
CA LYS A 37 -2.93 -12.48 -9.99
C LYS A 37 -1.75 -12.38 -9.04
N GLU A 38 -0.91 -11.37 -9.19
CA GLU A 38 0.22 -11.12 -8.31
C GLU A 38 0.03 -9.81 -7.58
N LEU A 39 0.26 -9.81 -6.26
CA LEU A 39 0.15 -8.58 -5.48
C LEU A 39 1.37 -7.72 -5.70
N MET A 40 1.15 -6.54 -6.28
CA MET A 40 2.20 -5.56 -6.53
C MET A 40 2.07 -4.41 -5.55
N CYS A 41 3.18 -3.75 -5.28
CA CYS A 41 3.20 -2.56 -4.43
C CYS A 41 4.03 -1.46 -5.08
N TYR A 42 3.63 -0.22 -4.81
CA TYR A 42 4.22 0.97 -5.41
C TYR A 42 4.56 1.97 -4.29
N PRO A 43 5.67 1.74 -3.56
CA PRO A 43 6.08 2.66 -2.50
C PRO A 43 6.53 4.00 -3.08
N LYS A 44 6.20 5.06 -2.37
CA LYS A 44 6.53 6.42 -2.73
C LYS A 44 6.97 7.15 -1.48
N GLY A 45 8.16 7.72 -1.50
CA GLY A 45 8.71 8.47 -0.39
C GLY A 45 9.23 9.82 -0.84
N LYS A 46 10.31 10.26 -0.23
CA LYS A 46 10.94 11.55 -0.55
C LYS A 46 11.45 11.61 -1.98
N TRP A 47 11.65 10.47 -2.62
CA TRP A 47 12.04 10.41 -4.02
C TRP A 47 10.90 10.71 -4.99
N ARG A 48 9.70 10.83 -4.50
CA ARG A 48 8.49 11.32 -5.19
C ARG A 48 7.92 10.50 -6.34
N LYS A 49 8.64 9.55 -6.88
CA LYS A 49 8.12 8.67 -7.94
C LYS A 49 7.94 7.27 -7.38
N PRO A 50 6.76 6.67 -7.52
CA PRO A 50 6.57 5.30 -7.09
C PRO A 50 7.39 4.36 -7.95
N LYS A 51 7.93 3.32 -7.32
CA LYS A 51 8.61 2.22 -8.01
C LYS A 51 7.79 0.97 -7.82
N GLU A 52 7.69 0.13 -8.84
CA GLU A 52 6.96 -1.11 -8.77
C GLU A 52 7.80 -2.22 -8.17
N PHE A 53 7.24 -2.93 -7.20
CA PHE A 53 7.85 -4.10 -6.59
C PHE A 53 6.81 -5.19 -6.42
N LYS A 54 7.25 -6.45 -6.36
CA LYS A 54 6.40 -7.52 -5.90
C LYS A 54 6.27 -7.40 -4.38
N PHE A 55 5.06 -7.61 -3.87
CA PHE A 55 4.81 -7.47 -2.44
C PHE A 55 5.74 -8.34 -1.59
N ASN A 56 5.97 -9.59 -1.98
CA ASN A 56 6.81 -10.51 -1.22
C ASN A 56 8.31 -10.21 -1.31
N GLU A 57 8.70 -9.26 -2.14
CA GLU A 57 10.09 -8.83 -2.29
C GLU A 57 10.38 -7.48 -1.61
N ASN A 58 9.36 -6.85 -1.02
CA ASN A 58 9.53 -5.52 -0.42
C ASN A 58 9.10 -5.52 1.05
N THR A 59 10.07 -5.56 1.94
CA THR A 59 9.83 -5.59 3.39
C THR A 59 9.10 -4.34 3.87
N TYR A 60 9.42 -3.17 3.33
CA TYR A 60 8.75 -1.91 3.72
C TYR A 60 7.27 -1.95 3.39
N ALA A 61 6.92 -2.47 2.23
CA ALA A 61 5.52 -2.61 1.83
C ALA A 61 4.77 -3.60 2.71
N GLN A 62 5.43 -4.69 3.12
CA GLN A 62 4.84 -5.68 4.03
C GLN A 62 4.56 -5.06 5.39
N ASP A 63 5.53 -4.35 5.94
CA ASP A 63 5.38 -3.68 7.24
C ASP A 63 4.32 -2.59 7.19
N ALA A 64 4.29 -1.81 6.11
CA ALA A 64 3.32 -0.75 5.93
C ALA A 64 1.88 -1.30 5.89
N LEU A 65 1.68 -2.41 5.21
CA LEU A 65 0.34 -3.01 5.12
C LEU A 65 -0.14 -3.52 6.46
N GLU A 66 0.76 -4.00 7.29
CA GLU A 66 0.40 -4.52 8.61
C GLU A 66 0.28 -3.42 9.67
N LEU A 67 1.18 -2.46 9.68
CA LEU A 67 1.32 -1.49 10.77
C LEU A 67 0.90 -0.06 10.40
N GLY A 68 0.73 0.23 9.12
CA GLY A 68 0.43 1.57 8.65
C GLY A 68 -1.04 1.96 8.79
N GLU A 69 -1.37 3.10 8.24
CA GLU A 69 -2.73 3.65 8.26
C GLU A 69 -3.30 3.70 6.85
N LEU A 70 -4.57 3.30 6.72
CA LEU A 70 -5.28 3.39 5.45
C LEU A 70 -5.51 4.85 5.10
N ILE A 71 -5.13 5.23 3.88
CA ILE A 71 -5.29 6.61 3.38
C ILE A 71 -6.03 6.59 2.05
N THR A 72 -6.36 7.76 1.54
CA THR A 72 -7.04 7.92 0.27
C THR A 72 -6.03 8.00 -0.88
N LYS A 73 -6.53 7.82 -2.11
CA LYS A 73 -5.73 8.00 -3.32
C LYS A 73 -5.13 9.41 -3.38
N GLU A 74 -5.93 10.41 -3.03
CA GLU A 74 -5.52 11.81 -3.05
C GLU A 74 -4.37 12.06 -2.08
N GLU A 75 -4.43 11.48 -0.91
CA GLU A 75 -3.36 11.59 0.08
C GLU A 75 -2.07 10.93 -0.41
N TYR A 76 -2.20 9.78 -1.07
CA TYR A 76 -1.06 9.11 -1.67
C TYR A 76 -0.42 9.96 -2.76
N GLU A 77 -1.24 10.55 -3.63
CA GLU A 77 -0.73 11.36 -4.74
C GLU A 77 -0.06 12.66 -4.27
N ARG A 78 -0.53 13.23 -3.16
CA ARG A 78 0.04 14.45 -2.60
C ARG A 78 1.34 14.23 -1.82
N PHE A 79 1.63 13.02 -1.49
CA PHE A 79 2.84 12.71 -0.72
C PHE A 79 4.08 12.89 -1.59
#